data_f6521b94f2cf4bdc03d30c8f3c2519aa
#
_entry.id   f6521b94f2cf4bdc03d30c8f3c2519aa
#
_cell.length_a   1.000
_cell.length_b   1.000
_cell.length_c   1.000
_cell.angle_alpha   90.00
_cell.angle_beta   90.00
_cell.angle_gamma   90.00
#
_symmetry.space_group_name_H-M   'P 1'
#
loop_
_entity.id
_entity.type
_entity.pdbx_description
1 polymer ?
#
loop_
_entity_poly.entity_id
_entity_poly.type
_entity_poly.pdbx_seq_one_letter_code
_entity_poly.pdbx_strand_id
1 'polypeptide(L)'
;MSQAEQNLPVLVSGGGIGGLAAALALVRQGFKVQVFEQAPEIGEIGAGIQLGPNAFNAFDALGVGDKARGRAVYTDYMVMHDALDEQVVGRIETGEAFRKRFGNPYAVIHRVDIHGSLLEGAQETKQVEFYTNTRITTIKQEGAVVVAVDQ
;
A
#
# COMPACT_ATOMS: atom_id res chain seq x y z
N MET A 1 -8.80 -17.60 25.68
CA MET A 1 -8.05 -16.33 25.57
C MET A 1 -8.53 -15.39 26.65
N SER A 2 -7.63 -14.86 27.46
CA SER A 2 -7.97 -13.84 28.45
C SER A 2 -8.36 -12.53 27.76
N GLN A 3 -9.07 -11.64 28.47
CA GLN A 3 -9.44 -10.32 27.93
C GLN A 3 -8.20 -9.47 27.57
N ALA A 4 -7.07 -9.73 28.23
CA ALA A 4 -5.79 -9.10 27.92
C ALA A 4 -5.19 -9.57 26.57
N GLU A 5 -5.31 -10.86 26.25
CA GLU A 5 -4.86 -11.42 24.97
C GLU A 5 -5.69 -10.94 23.78
N GLN A 6 -6.97 -10.60 24.00
CA GLN A 6 -7.85 -10.04 22.96
C GLN A 6 -7.54 -8.58 22.61
N ASN A 7 -6.78 -7.88 23.45
CA ASN A 7 -6.40 -6.47 23.26
C ASN A 7 -4.98 -6.24 22.74
N LEU A 8 -4.24 -7.32 22.45
CA LEU A 8 -2.91 -7.19 21.88
C LEU A 8 -2.98 -6.63 20.45
N PRO A 9 -2.03 -5.76 20.06
CA PRO A 9 -1.97 -5.25 18.70
C PRO A 9 -1.55 -6.34 17.71
N VAL A 10 -1.95 -6.19 16.48
CA VAL A 10 -1.39 -6.98 15.37
C VAL A 10 -0.04 -6.40 14.98
N LEU A 11 0.97 -7.25 14.86
CA LEU A 11 2.32 -6.85 14.49
C LEU A 11 2.50 -6.97 12.97
N VAL A 12 3.01 -5.91 12.34
CA VAL A 12 3.33 -5.85 10.92
C VAL A 12 4.83 -5.59 10.78
N SER A 13 5.54 -6.50 10.14
CA SER A 13 6.98 -6.33 9.86
C SER A 13 7.17 -5.76 8.45
N GLY A 14 7.70 -4.54 8.40
CA GLY A 14 7.95 -3.75 7.20
C GLY A 14 6.96 -2.59 7.01
N GLY A 15 7.50 -1.37 6.87
CA GLY A 15 6.76 -0.12 6.64
C GLY A 15 6.60 0.25 5.16
N GLY A 16 6.81 -0.68 4.23
CA GLY A 16 6.58 -0.47 2.80
C GLY A 16 5.09 -0.48 2.41
N ILE A 17 4.79 -0.33 1.12
CA ILE A 17 3.42 -0.28 0.56
C ILE A 17 2.54 -1.43 1.08
N GLY A 18 3.06 -2.66 1.07
CA GLY A 18 2.31 -3.84 1.52
C GLY A 18 2.00 -3.81 3.02
N GLY A 19 2.97 -3.44 3.85
CA GLY A 19 2.80 -3.37 5.31
C GLY A 19 1.84 -2.25 5.72
N LEU A 20 1.95 -1.07 5.11
CA LEU A 20 1.04 0.05 5.35
C LEU A 20 -0.39 -0.27 4.90
N ALA A 21 -0.56 -0.92 3.74
CA ALA A 21 -1.86 -1.37 3.27
C ALA A 21 -2.49 -2.40 4.22
N ALA A 22 -1.70 -3.36 4.70
CA ALA A 22 -2.14 -4.34 5.69
C ALA A 22 -2.53 -3.68 7.01
N ALA A 23 -1.73 -2.73 7.50
CA ALA A 23 -2.04 -1.97 8.71
C ALA A 23 -3.37 -1.23 8.60
N LEU A 24 -3.62 -0.52 7.49
CA LEU A 24 -4.89 0.15 7.24
C LEU A 24 -6.07 -0.81 7.19
N ALA A 25 -5.92 -1.95 6.52
CA ALA A 25 -6.95 -2.97 6.44
C ALA A 25 -7.30 -3.53 7.83
N LEU A 26 -6.30 -3.79 8.66
CA LEU A 26 -6.48 -4.29 10.02
C LEU A 26 -7.16 -3.26 10.93
N VAL A 27 -6.76 -2.01 10.85
CA VAL A 27 -7.42 -0.92 11.59
C VAL A 27 -8.91 -0.82 11.22
N ARG A 28 -9.25 -0.98 9.95
CA ARG A 28 -10.66 -1.00 9.51
C ARG A 28 -11.47 -2.17 10.04
N GLN A 29 -10.81 -3.23 10.46
CA GLN A 29 -11.42 -4.37 11.16
C GLN A 29 -11.42 -4.20 12.69
N GLY A 30 -10.98 -3.03 13.19
CA GLY A 30 -11.00 -2.71 14.62
C GLY A 30 -9.76 -3.14 15.40
N PHE A 31 -8.71 -3.58 14.72
CA PHE A 31 -7.46 -3.96 15.39
C PHE A 31 -6.57 -2.74 15.63
N LYS A 32 -5.85 -2.73 16.74
CA LYS A 32 -4.66 -1.89 16.93
C LYS A 32 -3.49 -2.54 16.19
N VAL A 33 -2.63 -1.74 15.60
CA VAL A 33 -1.53 -2.25 14.78
C VAL A 33 -0.22 -1.60 15.20
N GLN A 34 0.84 -2.41 15.23
CA GLN A 34 2.22 -1.95 15.39
C GLN A 34 3.01 -2.32 14.14
N VAL A 35 3.61 -1.33 13.49
CA VAL A 35 4.43 -1.48 12.30
C VAL A 35 5.89 -1.33 12.69
N PHE A 36 6.70 -2.34 12.40
CA PHE A 36 8.14 -2.35 12.65
C PHE A 36 8.89 -2.22 11.33
N GLU A 37 9.72 -1.18 11.21
CA GLU A 37 10.54 -0.91 10.03
C GLU A 37 12.02 -0.90 10.40
N GLN A 38 12.83 -1.63 9.63
CA GLN A 38 14.28 -1.72 9.89
C GLN A 38 15.03 -0.45 9.52
N ALA A 39 14.51 0.34 8.58
CA ALA A 39 15.10 1.61 8.21
C ALA A 39 14.91 2.68 9.30
N PRO A 40 15.77 3.72 9.34
CA PRO A 40 15.64 4.80 10.31
C PRO A 40 14.39 5.66 10.13
N GLU A 41 13.79 5.60 8.96
CA GLU A 41 12.55 6.29 8.64
C GLU A 41 11.66 5.43 7.75
N ILE A 42 10.37 5.64 7.82
CA ILE A 42 9.40 4.98 6.94
C ILE A 42 9.36 5.76 5.65
N GLY A 43 9.99 5.23 4.62
CA GLY A 43 10.11 5.85 3.32
C GLY A 43 10.14 4.82 2.19
N GLU A 44 10.14 5.30 0.98
CA GLU A 44 10.20 4.47 -0.22
C GLU A 44 11.10 5.13 -1.26
N ILE A 45 11.85 4.33 -1.97
CA ILE A 45 12.64 4.76 -3.13
C ILE A 45 12.06 4.06 -4.35
N GLY A 46 11.91 4.78 -5.46
CA GLY A 46 11.43 4.07 -6.62
C GLY A 46 11.13 4.91 -7.83
N ALA A 47 10.70 4.20 -8.86
CA ALA A 47 10.28 4.73 -10.14
C ALA A 47 8.75 4.84 -10.22
N GLY A 48 8.25 5.26 -11.37
CA GLY A 48 6.83 5.24 -11.67
C GLY A 48 6.28 3.80 -11.73
N ILE A 49 5.09 3.61 -11.25
CA ILE A 49 4.34 2.35 -11.38
C ILE A 49 2.98 2.60 -12.02
N GLN A 50 2.46 1.58 -12.63
CA GLN A 50 1.16 1.60 -13.29
C GLN A 50 0.08 1.09 -12.35
N LEU A 51 -1.05 1.76 -12.32
CA LEU A 51 -2.21 1.43 -11.51
C LEU A 51 -3.41 1.15 -12.40
N GLY A 52 -3.93 -0.05 -12.29
CA GLY A 52 -5.21 -0.39 -12.89
C GLY A 52 -6.40 -0.05 -11.98
N PRO A 53 -7.64 -0.20 -12.48
CA PRO A 53 -8.86 0.07 -11.71
C PRO A 53 -8.96 -0.70 -10.38
N ASN A 54 -8.44 -1.91 -10.34
CA ASN A 54 -8.39 -2.75 -9.14
C ASN A 54 -7.55 -2.15 -8.01
N ALA A 55 -6.47 -1.45 -8.34
CA ALA A 55 -5.65 -0.76 -7.34
C ALA A 55 -6.43 0.38 -6.69
N PHE A 56 -7.15 1.18 -7.48
CA PHE A 56 -7.99 2.25 -6.94
C PHE A 56 -9.14 1.72 -6.08
N ASN A 57 -9.75 0.58 -6.46
CA ASN A 57 -10.74 -0.07 -5.61
C ASN A 57 -10.14 -0.48 -4.25
N ALA A 58 -8.91 -0.99 -4.24
CA ALA A 58 -8.21 -1.31 -3.00
C ALA A 58 -7.92 -0.05 -2.16
N PHE A 59 -7.43 1.03 -2.78
CA PHE A 59 -7.18 2.30 -2.07
C PHE A 59 -8.47 2.92 -1.51
N ASP A 60 -9.59 2.81 -2.23
CA ASP A 60 -10.91 3.24 -1.73
C ASP A 60 -11.32 2.41 -0.51
N ALA A 61 -11.18 1.10 -0.59
CA ALA A 61 -11.44 0.22 0.55
C ALA A 61 -10.53 0.51 1.75
N LEU A 62 -9.31 0.99 1.53
CA LEU A 62 -8.37 1.41 2.57
C LEU A 62 -8.60 2.86 3.05
N GLY A 63 -9.45 3.65 2.37
CA GLY A 63 -9.75 5.04 2.69
C GLY A 63 -8.68 6.05 2.28
N VAL A 64 -7.80 5.68 1.37
CA VAL A 64 -6.73 6.53 0.83
C VAL A 64 -6.87 6.81 -0.67
N GLY A 65 -8.01 6.42 -1.26
CA GLY A 65 -8.26 6.53 -2.69
C GLY A 65 -8.11 7.95 -3.23
N ASP A 66 -8.65 8.95 -2.53
CA ASP A 66 -8.55 10.35 -2.95
C ASP A 66 -7.11 10.88 -2.87
N LYS A 67 -6.34 10.47 -1.86
CA LYS A 67 -4.92 10.82 -1.75
C LYS A 67 -4.12 10.26 -2.93
N ALA A 68 -4.33 8.99 -3.28
CA ALA A 68 -3.69 8.34 -4.42
C ALA A 68 -4.11 8.99 -5.75
N ARG A 69 -5.42 9.30 -5.93
CA ARG A 69 -5.92 9.96 -7.14
C ARG A 69 -5.33 11.35 -7.35
N GLY A 70 -5.17 12.13 -6.28
CA GLY A 70 -4.62 13.47 -6.34
C GLY A 70 -3.13 13.51 -6.76
N ARG A 71 -2.44 12.39 -6.68
CA ARG A 71 -1.01 12.25 -7.03
C ARG A 71 -0.78 11.48 -8.34
N ALA A 72 -1.82 10.88 -8.89
CA ALA A 72 -1.74 10.06 -10.09
C ALA A 72 -1.81 10.87 -11.37
N VAL A 73 -1.11 10.41 -12.38
CA VAL A 73 -1.19 10.93 -13.76
C VAL A 73 -2.02 9.97 -14.60
N TYR A 74 -3.04 10.50 -15.25
CA TYR A 74 -3.96 9.73 -16.07
C TYR A 74 -3.54 9.78 -17.53
N THR A 75 -3.68 8.66 -18.22
CA THR A 75 -3.37 8.52 -19.64
C THR A 75 -4.61 8.16 -20.42
N ASP A 76 -4.72 8.62 -21.65
CA ASP A 76 -5.84 8.27 -22.54
C ASP A 76 -5.58 6.97 -23.30
N TYR A 77 -4.33 6.56 -23.41
CA TYR A 77 -3.93 5.30 -24.05
C TYR A 77 -2.55 4.85 -23.60
N MET A 78 -2.31 3.56 -23.71
CA MET A 78 -0.98 2.93 -23.66
C MET A 78 -0.59 2.48 -25.05
N VAL A 79 0.64 2.71 -25.44
CA VAL A 79 1.18 2.28 -26.73
C VAL A 79 2.40 1.40 -26.49
N MET A 80 2.45 0.27 -27.19
CA MET A 80 3.62 -0.59 -27.25
C MET A 80 4.23 -0.48 -28.65
N HIS A 81 5.50 -0.15 -28.69
CA HIS A 81 6.29 -0.07 -29.93
C HIS A 81 7.24 -1.26 -30.05
N ASP A 82 7.49 -1.68 -31.28
CA ASP A 82 8.62 -2.56 -31.58
C ASP A 82 9.93 -1.80 -31.35
N ALA A 83 10.89 -2.45 -30.71
CA ALA A 83 12.16 -1.81 -30.35
C ALA A 83 13.14 -1.69 -31.54
N LEU A 84 12.88 -2.38 -32.67
CA LEU A 84 13.76 -2.38 -33.83
C LEU A 84 13.35 -1.37 -34.89
N ASP A 85 12.07 -1.20 -35.15
CA ASP A 85 11.54 -0.38 -36.22
C ASP A 85 10.52 0.68 -35.76
N GLU A 86 10.31 0.79 -34.45
CA GLU A 86 9.41 1.75 -33.77
C GLU A 86 7.93 1.64 -34.19
N GLN A 87 7.55 0.56 -34.91
CA GLN A 87 6.16 0.36 -35.29
C GLN A 87 5.29 0.08 -34.08
N VAL A 88 4.04 0.55 -34.12
CA VAL A 88 3.06 0.28 -33.06
C VAL A 88 2.62 -1.19 -33.10
N VAL A 89 3.02 -1.94 -32.09
CA VAL A 89 2.65 -3.35 -31.92
C VAL A 89 1.28 -3.49 -31.26
N GLY A 90 0.94 -2.55 -30.38
CA GLY A 90 -0.33 -2.57 -29.66
C GLY A 90 -0.70 -1.22 -29.08
N ARG A 91 -2.01 -0.98 -28.98
CA ARG A 91 -2.56 0.22 -28.35
C ARG A 91 -3.78 -0.16 -27.52
N ILE A 92 -3.84 0.34 -26.28
CA ILE A 92 -4.96 0.14 -25.38
C ILE A 92 -5.50 1.52 -25.01
N GLU A 93 -6.77 1.75 -25.29
CA GLU A 93 -7.47 2.96 -24.89
C GLU A 93 -7.76 2.91 -23.38
N THR A 94 -7.29 3.91 -22.64
CA THR A 94 -7.42 4.02 -21.17
C THR A 94 -8.21 5.25 -20.73
N GLY A 95 -8.77 5.99 -21.68
CA GLY A 95 -9.52 7.21 -21.46
C GLY A 95 -10.93 6.99 -20.88
N GLU A 96 -11.87 7.82 -21.26
CA GLU A 96 -13.23 7.88 -20.66
C GLU A 96 -14.00 6.55 -20.79
N ALA A 97 -13.96 5.91 -21.96
CA ALA A 97 -14.65 4.64 -22.20
C ALA A 97 -14.13 3.53 -21.27
N PHE A 98 -12.81 3.50 -21.01
CA PHE A 98 -12.18 2.58 -20.07
C PHE A 98 -12.68 2.86 -18.63
N ARG A 99 -12.66 4.13 -18.20
CA ARG A 99 -13.14 4.52 -16.87
C ARG A 99 -14.60 4.14 -16.68
N LYS A 100 -15.45 4.38 -17.69
CA LYS A 100 -16.85 4.01 -17.64
C LYS A 100 -17.06 2.49 -17.53
N ARG A 101 -16.24 1.71 -18.23
CA ARG A 101 -16.31 0.24 -18.22
C ARG A 101 -15.87 -0.37 -16.89
N PHE A 102 -14.80 0.16 -16.28
CA PHE A 102 -14.15 -0.45 -15.11
C PHE A 102 -14.42 0.30 -13.80
N GLY A 103 -15.15 1.42 -13.83
CA GLY A 103 -15.49 2.22 -12.65
C GLY A 103 -14.35 3.09 -12.10
N ASN A 104 -13.11 2.79 -12.48
CA ASN A 104 -11.91 3.50 -12.08
C ASN A 104 -10.94 3.69 -13.26
N PRO A 105 -10.07 4.72 -13.23
CA PRO A 105 -9.12 4.99 -14.28
C PRO A 105 -7.95 4.00 -14.32
N TYR A 106 -7.22 4.02 -15.42
CA TYR A 106 -5.84 3.61 -15.48
C TYR A 106 -4.95 4.85 -15.23
N ALA A 107 -3.88 4.68 -14.48
CA ALA A 107 -2.99 5.78 -14.13
C ALA A 107 -1.53 5.33 -13.99
N VAL A 108 -0.64 6.32 -14.02
CA VAL A 108 0.77 6.18 -13.62
C VAL A 108 1.00 7.05 -12.40
N ILE A 109 1.74 6.56 -11.44
CA ILE A 109 2.05 7.30 -10.21
C ILE A 109 3.47 6.98 -9.77
N HIS A 110 4.11 7.90 -9.09
CA HIS A 110 5.40 7.62 -8.47
C HIS A 110 5.21 6.72 -7.25
N ARG A 111 6.08 5.74 -7.08
CA ARG A 111 5.98 4.77 -5.97
C ARG A 111 6.00 5.43 -4.59
N VAL A 112 6.79 6.49 -4.45
CA VAL A 112 6.85 7.33 -3.23
C VAL A 112 5.49 7.95 -2.92
N ASP A 113 4.73 8.37 -3.93
CA ASP A 113 3.42 9.02 -3.74
C ASP A 113 2.35 8.03 -3.26
N ILE A 114 2.39 6.77 -3.74
CA ILE A 114 1.53 5.72 -3.21
C ILE A 114 1.88 5.42 -1.76
N HIS A 115 3.17 5.22 -1.49
CA HIS A 115 3.66 4.96 -0.15
C HIS A 115 3.25 6.09 0.81
N GLY A 116 3.49 7.35 0.42
CA GLY A 116 3.08 8.52 1.19
C GLY A 116 1.57 8.58 1.45
N SER A 117 0.74 8.25 0.44
CA SER A 117 -0.72 8.20 0.60
C SER A 117 -1.16 7.19 1.66
N LEU A 118 -0.54 6.01 1.68
CA LEU A 118 -0.80 4.96 2.65
C LEU A 118 -0.28 5.34 4.05
N LEU A 119 0.93 5.90 4.13
CA LEU A 119 1.53 6.33 5.40
C LEU A 119 0.70 7.43 6.06
N GLU A 120 0.34 8.46 5.32
CA GLU A 120 -0.54 9.53 5.82
C GLU A 120 -1.88 8.96 6.31
N GLY A 121 -2.51 8.08 5.52
CA GLY A 121 -3.74 7.42 5.93
C GLY A 121 -3.58 6.63 7.23
N ALA A 122 -2.49 5.89 7.39
CA ALA A 122 -2.22 5.11 8.59
C ALA A 122 -1.99 6.00 9.82
N GLN A 123 -1.25 7.11 9.66
CA GLN A 123 -1.00 8.09 10.72
C GLN A 123 -2.29 8.79 11.19
N GLU A 124 -3.18 9.13 10.26
CA GLU A 124 -4.46 9.78 10.56
C GLU A 124 -5.39 8.91 11.42
N THR A 125 -5.29 7.58 11.34
CA THR A 125 -6.13 6.67 12.13
C THR A 125 -5.85 6.73 13.63
N LYS A 126 -4.63 7.14 14.05
CA LYS A 126 -4.14 7.09 15.44
C LYS A 126 -4.21 5.70 16.10
N GLN A 127 -4.42 4.66 15.30
CA GLN A 127 -4.48 3.26 15.76
C GLN A 127 -3.28 2.43 15.26
N VAL A 128 -2.39 3.06 14.50
CA VAL A 128 -1.13 2.49 14.03
C VAL A 128 0.02 3.15 14.76
N GLU A 129 0.81 2.35 15.46
CA GLU A 129 2.06 2.77 16.07
C GLU A 129 3.22 2.36 15.16
N PHE A 130 4.22 3.22 15.02
CA PHE A 130 5.37 2.99 14.15
C PHE A 130 6.66 2.91 14.96
N TYR A 131 7.44 1.87 14.69
CA TYR A 131 8.73 1.62 15.29
C TYR A 131 9.78 1.51 14.18
N THR A 132 10.59 2.53 14.01
CA THR A 132 11.71 2.55 13.06
C THR A 132 12.99 2.02 13.71
N ASN A 133 14.05 1.81 12.93
CA ASN A 133 15.29 1.16 13.39
C ASN A 133 15.05 -0.19 14.09
N THR A 134 13.97 -0.88 13.73
CA THR A 134 13.56 -2.11 14.39
C THR A 134 13.45 -3.24 13.36
N ARG A 135 14.46 -4.10 13.34
CA ARG A 135 14.50 -5.23 12.43
C ARG A 135 14.00 -6.49 13.12
N ILE A 136 12.81 -6.96 12.74
CA ILE A 136 12.31 -8.26 13.22
C ILE A 136 13.12 -9.38 12.58
N THR A 137 13.74 -10.19 13.42
CA THR A 137 14.62 -11.29 13.00
C THR A 137 14.01 -12.67 13.20
N THR A 138 13.10 -12.79 14.16
CA THR A 138 12.50 -14.08 14.53
C THR A 138 11.08 -13.87 15.00
N ILE A 139 10.22 -14.84 14.69
CA ILE A 139 8.85 -14.92 15.18
C ILE A 139 8.70 -16.24 15.93
N LYS A 140 8.18 -16.18 17.15
CA LYS A 140 7.91 -17.36 17.98
C LYS A 140 6.45 -17.36 18.39
N GLN A 141 5.84 -18.53 18.38
CA GLN A 141 4.49 -18.70 18.92
C GLN A 141 4.60 -19.21 20.36
N GLU A 142 3.98 -18.49 21.28
CA GLU A 142 3.94 -18.82 22.70
C GLU A 142 2.48 -18.93 23.15
N GLY A 143 1.94 -20.16 23.09
CA GLY A 143 0.52 -20.40 23.36
C GLY A 143 -0.39 -19.71 22.34
N ALA A 144 -1.22 -18.78 22.79
CA ALA A 144 -2.16 -18.02 21.95
C ALA A 144 -1.58 -16.71 21.40
N VAL A 145 -0.34 -16.37 21.76
CA VAL A 145 0.30 -15.12 21.32
C VAL A 145 1.50 -15.37 20.44
N VAL A 146 1.86 -14.36 19.66
CA VAL A 146 3.07 -14.35 18.84
C VAL A 146 4.04 -13.32 19.42
N VAL A 147 5.30 -13.74 19.57
CA VAL A 147 6.39 -12.88 19.99
C VAL A 147 7.28 -12.59 18.80
N ALA A 148 7.42 -11.33 18.45
CA ALA A 148 8.40 -10.86 17.48
C ALA A 148 9.68 -10.44 18.23
N VAL A 149 10.83 -10.87 17.71
CA VAL A 149 12.14 -10.55 18.30
C VAL A 149 12.89 -9.67 17.30
N ASP A 150 13.37 -8.54 17.77
CA ASP A 150 14.22 -7.62 17.04
C ASP A 150 15.71 -7.93 17.24
N GLN A 151 16.55 -7.17 16.55
CA GLN A 151 18.03 -7.25 16.63
C GLN A 151 18.55 -6.30 17.69
#